data_9dbbb59983b8c0e29b678266ac871a48
#
_entry.id   9dbbb59983b8c0e29b678266ac871a48
#
_cell.length_a   1.000
_cell.length_b   1.000
_cell.length_c   1.000
_cell.angle_alpha   90.00
_cell.angle_beta   90.00
_cell.angle_gamma   90.00
#
_symmetry.space_group_name_H-M   'P 1'
#
loop_
_entity.id
_entity.type
_entity.pdbx_description
1 polymer ?
#
loop_
_entity_poly.entity_id
_entity_poly.type
_entity_poly.pdbx_seq_one_letter_code
_entity_poly.pdbx_strand_id
1 'polypeptide(L)'
;EEGLDEKTLFLLEAAAYVHDIGIHEGERRFGRNDGQIQQELGPDEARPMLEALGFEKEDVDRICWLVAHHHSYGSIDGPDAQILAEADMLVNQYEDGAPLKQNEALYHRLYKTESGKRMFRELYFDTYEGIKK
;
A
#
# COMPACT_ATOMS: atom_id res chain seq x y z
N GLU A 1 -3.24 -15.19 4.52
CA GLU A 1 -4.30 -15.73 3.67
C GLU A 1 -3.85 -15.95 2.22
N GLU A 2 -2.89 -15.14 1.71
CA GLU A 2 -2.40 -15.31 0.34
C GLU A 2 -1.25 -16.31 0.22
N GLY A 3 -0.89 -17.00 1.29
CA GLY A 3 0.09 -18.07 1.27
C GLY A 3 1.54 -17.63 1.10
N LEU A 4 1.89 -16.42 1.52
CA LEU A 4 3.27 -15.95 1.47
C LEU A 4 4.14 -16.72 2.47
N ASP A 5 5.43 -16.92 2.12
CA ASP A 5 6.38 -17.47 3.07
C ASP A 5 6.65 -16.48 4.21
N GLU A 6 7.23 -16.97 5.31
CA GLU A 6 7.45 -16.16 6.51
C GLU A 6 8.33 -14.94 6.26
N LYS A 7 9.37 -15.08 5.44
CA LYS A 7 10.27 -13.98 5.13
C LYS A 7 9.56 -12.90 4.33
N THR A 8 8.86 -13.29 3.27
CA THR A 8 8.11 -12.35 2.44
C THR A 8 7.04 -11.63 3.25
N LEU A 9 6.33 -12.35 4.10
CA LEU A 9 5.31 -11.76 4.97
C LEU A 9 5.94 -10.77 5.94
N PHE A 10 7.07 -11.11 6.56
CA PHE A 10 7.77 -10.23 7.48
C PHE A 10 8.18 -8.91 6.81
N LEU A 11 8.74 -9.00 5.60
CA LEU A 11 9.17 -7.80 4.87
C LEU A 11 7.96 -6.96 4.43
N LEU A 12 6.87 -7.62 4.04
CA LEU A 12 5.63 -6.92 3.68
C LEU A 12 5.05 -6.18 4.87
N GLU A 13 4.99 -6.83 6.03
CA GLU A 13 4.49 -6.17 7.24
C GLU A 13 5.37 -4.99 7.65
N ALA A 14 6.70 -5.13 7.56
CA ALA A 14 7.61 -4.03 7.84
C ALA A 14 7.38 -2.87 6.87
N ALA A 15 7.21 -3.17 5.57
CA ALA A 15 6.90 -2.15 4.57
C ALA A 15 5.58 -1.45 4.87
N ALA A 16 4.57 -2.21 5.29
CA ALA A 16 3.26 -1.64 5.64
C ALA A 16 3.37 -0.64 6.79
N TYR A 17 4.20 -0.93 7.79
CA TYR A 17 4.42 0.00 8.90
C TYR A 17 5.10 1.29 8.48
N VAL A 18 5.98 1.26 7.48
CA VAL A 18 6.80 2.42 7.12
C VAL A 18 6.43 3.05 5.77
N HIS A 19 5.42 2.53 5.06
CA HIS A 19 5.13 3.01 3.69
C HIS A 19 4.74 4.49 3.62
N ASP A 20 4.17 5.04 4.67
CA ASP A 20 3.78 6.44 4.75
C ASP A 20 4.78 7.32 5.51
N ILE A 21 5.97 6.80 5.81
CA ILE A 21 6.94 7.52 6.64
C ILE A 21 7.38 8.85 6.01
N GLY A 22 7.25 9.00 4.70
CA GLY A 22 7.61 10.24 4.00
C GLY A 22 6.60 11.38 4.14
N ILE A 23 5.43 11.13 4.75
CA ILE A 23 4.35 12.13 4.83
C ILE A 23 4.81 13.39 5.56
N HIS A 24 5.39 13.25 6.76
CA HIS A 24 5.81 14.41 7.54
C HIS A 24 6.89 15.22 6.83
N GLU A 25 7.85 14.56 6.22
CA GLU A 25 8.93 15.23 5.50
C GLU A 25 8.39 15.94 4.26
N GLY A 26 7.43 15.31 3.56
CA GLY A 26 6.77 15.92 2.41
C GLY A 26 6.02 17.18 2.78
N GLU A 27 5.27 17.14 3.89
CA GLU A 27 4.58 18.32 4.39
C GLU A 27 5.55 19.42 4.81
N ARG A 28 6.63 19.05 5.51
CA ARG A 28 7.62 20.00 5.98
C ARG A 28 8.36 20.70 4.83
N ARG A 29 8.77 19.95 3.82
CA ARG A 29 9.57 20.48 2.69
C ARG A 29 8.71 21.13 1.61
N PHE A 30 7.58 20.54 1.27
CA PHE A 30 6.80 20.90 0.10
C PHE A 30 5.40 21.35 0.41
N GLY A 31 4.96 21.26 1.65
CA GLY A 31 3.59 21.61 2.04
C GLY A 31 2.54 20.64 1.50
N ARG A 32 2.95 19.44 1.07
CA ARG A 32 2.04 18.44 0.52
C ARG A 32 2.57 17.02 0.79
N ASN A 33 1.68 16.05 0.68
CA ASN A 33 2.00 14.64 0.97
C ASN A 33 1.41 13.67 -0.04
N ASP A 34 1.34 14.06 -1.31
CA ASP A 34 0.80 13.19 -2.36
C ASP A 34 1.65 11.94 -2.57
N GLY A 35 1.12 10.97 -3.34
CA GLY A 35 1.77 9.68 -3.56
C GLY A 35 3.18 9.79 -4.14
N GLN A 36 3.41 10.76 -5.03
CA GLN A 36 4.72 10.97 -5.61
C GLN A 36 5.75 11.36 -4.54
N ILE A 37 5.38 12.29 -3.67
CA ILE A 37 6.27 12.73 -2.58
C ILE A 37 6.53 11.60 -1.60
N GLN A 38 5.51 10.83 -1.25
CA GLN A 38 5.67 9.67 -0.38
C GLN A 38 6.68 8.66 -0.96
N GLN A 39 6.58 8.40 -2.25
CA GLN A 39 7.50 7.49 -2.93
C GLN A 39 8.93 8.02 -3.03
N GLU A 40 9.10 9.33 -3.19
CA GLU A 40 10.41 9.95 -3.26
C GLU A 40 11.11 10.03 -1.90
N LEU A 41 10.38 10.42 -0.86
CA LEU A 41 10.95 10.66 0.47
C LEU A 41 10.89 9.42 1.37
N GLY A 42 9.91 8.54 1.17
CA GLY A 42 9.71 7.38 2.02
C GLY A 42 10.95 6.50 2.17
N PRO A 43 11.59 6.06 1.06
CA PRO A 43 12.79 5.23 1.17
C PRO A 43 13.93 5.90 1.92
N ASP A 44 14.14 7.20 1.72
CA ASP A 44 15.21 7.95 2.40
C ASP A 44 14.96 8.05 3.89
N GLU A 45 13.70 8.12 4.32
CA GLU A 45 13.35 8.14 5.73
C GLU A 45 13.36 6.73 6.35
N ALA A 46 12.94 5.73 5.60
CA ALA A 46 12.83 4.36 6.09
C ALA A 46 14.20 3.68 6.26
N ARG A 47 15.13 3.91 5.33
CA ARG A 47 16.41 3.22 5.31
C ARG A 47 17.21 3.38 6.61
N PRO A 48 17.47 4.60 7.11
CA PRO A 48 18.23 4.75 8.35
C PRO A 48 17.54 4.08 9.54
N MET A 49 16.22 4.15 9.61
CA MET A 49 15.46 3.54 10.68
C MET A 49 15.61 2.02 10.66
N LEU A 50 15.47 1.40 9.50
CA LEU A 50 15.57 -0.05 9.35
C LEU A 50 16.98 -0.53 9.63
N GLU A 51 18.00 0.19 9.17
CA GLU A 51 19.40 -0.12 9.45
C GLU A 51 19.68 -0.05 10.96
N ALA A 52 19.16 0.97 11.64
CA ALA A 52 19.32 1.13 13.07
C ALA A 52 18.67 0.00 13.86
N LEU A 53 17.58 -0.59 13.33
CA LEU A 53 16.89 -1.72 13.94
C LEU A 53 17.57 -3.06 13.66
N GLY A 54 18.66 -3.08 12.87
CA GLY A 54 19.42 -4.30 12.62
C GLY A 54 18.94 -5.11 11.42
N PHE A 55 18.12 -4.56 10.56
CA PHE A 55 17.71 -5.25 9.33
C PHE A 55 18.90 -5.43 8.39
N GLU A 56 18.98 -6.59 7.74
CA GLU A 56 20.01 -6.84 6.74
C GLU A 56 19.81 -5.98 5.50
N LYS A 57 20.92 -5.68 4.80
CA LYS A 57 20.87 -4.80 3.63
C LYS A 57 19.87 -5.23 2.59
N GLU A 58 19.81 -6.52 2.28
CA GLU A 58 18.88 -7.05 1.28
C GLU A 58 17.42 -6.80 1.68
N ASP A 59 17.13 -6.96 2.96
CA ASP A 59 15.79 -6.73 3.50
C ASP A 59 15.43 -5.24 3.47
N VAL A 60 16.37 -4.39 3.85
CA VAL A 60 16.19 -2.93 3.77
C VAL A 60 15.94 -2.51 2.33
N ASP A 61 16.71 -3.04 1.39
CA ASP A 61 16.56 -2.72 -0.03
C ASP A 61 15.16 -3.10 -0.53
N ARG A 62 14.65 -4.28 -0.16
CA ARG A 62 13.31 -4.71 -0.58
C ARG A 62 12.21 -3.87 0.06
N ILE A 63 12.31 -3.60 1.35
CA ILE A 63 11.32 -2.76 2.05
C ILE A 63 11.29 -1.36 1.43
N CYS A 64 12.46 -0.77 1.18
CA CYS A 64 12.55 0.55 0.55
C CYS A 64 11.97 0.54 -0.88
N TRP A 65 12.20 -0.54 -1.62
CA TRP A 65 11.61 -0.69 -2.95
C TRP A 65 10.09 -0.72 -2.89
N LEU A 66 9.52 -1.48 -1.94
CA LEU A 66 8.08 -1.54 -1.74
C LEU A 66 7.51 -0.16 -1.39
N VAL A 67 8.16 0.57 -0.50
CA VAL A 67 7.75 1.93 -0.12
C VAL A 67 7.81 2.86 -1.33
N ALA A 68 8.88 2.79 -2.12
CA ALA A 68 9.06 3.64 -3.29
C ALA A 68 8.04 3.38 -4.39
N HIS A 69 7.46 2.18 -4.45
CA HIS A 69 6.62 1.77 -5.57
C HIS A 69 5.17 1.45 -5.20
N HIS A 70 4.75 1.69 -3.95
CA HIS A 70 3.40 1.28 -3.53
C HIS A 70 2.26 2.02 -4.26
N HIS A 71 2.53 3.16 -4.90
CA HIS A 71 1.59 3.84 -5.78
C HIS A 71 1.88 3.63 -7.27
N SER A 72 2.92 2.87 -7.61
CA SER A 72 3.33 2.64 -9.00
C SER A 72 2.75 1.31 -9.51
N TYR A 73 1.45 1.31 -9.78
CA TYR A 73 0.71 0.08 -10.10
C TYR A 73 1.23 -0.64 -11.35
N GLY A 74 1.87 0.06 -12.27
CA GLY A 74 2.49 -0.56 -13.44
C GLY A 74 3.83 -1.24 -13.15
N SER A 75 4.40 -1.05 -11.98
CA SER A 75 5.71 -1.60 -11.59
C SER A 75 5.60 -2.72 -10.56
N ILE A 76 4.41 -3.25 -10.33
CA ILE A 76 4.21 -4.34 -9.38
C ILE A 76 4.90 -5.61 -9.89
N ASP A 77 5.85 -6.12 -9.12
CA ASP A 77 6.72 -7.23 -9.54
C ASP A 77 6.52 -8.53 -8.76
N GLY A 78 5.62 -8.56 -7.81
CA GLY A 78 5.40 -9.76 -7.01
C GLY A 78 4.23 -9.63 -6.07
N PRO A 79 3.89 -10.71 -5.33
CA PRO A 79 2.73 -10.73 -4.46
C PRO A 79 2.82 -9.75 -3.29
N ASP A 80 4.01 -9.50 -2.75
CA ASP A 80 4.19 -8.51 -1.68
C ASP A 80 3.84 -7.11 -2.14
N ALA A 81 4.33 -6.69 -3.30
CA ALA A 81 4.02 -5.38 -3.87
C ALA A 81 2.52 -5.27 -4.20
N GLN A 82 1.93 -6.34 -4.72
CA GLN A 82 0.50 -6.36 -5.05
C GLN A 82 -0.36 -6.22 -3.79
N ILE A 83 -0.04 -6.95 -2.74
CA ILE A 83 -0.79 -6.89 -1.48
C ILE A 83 -0.68 -5.50 -0.85
N LEU A 84 0.53 -4.93 -0.81
CA LEU A 84 0.73 -3.61 -0.25
C LEU A 84 -0.07 -2.55 -1.01
N ALA A 85 -0.04 -2.60 -2.35
CA ALA A 85 -0.79 -1.67 -3.19
C ALA A 85 -2.29 -1.79 -2.97
N GLU A 86 -2.82 -3.01 -2.87
CA GLU A 86 -4.25 -3.23 -2.64
C GLU A 86 -4.67 -2.76 -1.25
N ALA A 87 -3.88 -3.05 -0.22
CA ALA A 87 -4.19 -2.63 1.14
C ALA A 87 -4.21 -1.11 1.26
N ASP A 88 -3.21 -0.43 0.69
CA ASP A 88 -3.13 1.02 0.68
C ASP A 88 -4.31 1.62 -0.08
N MET A 89 -4.63 1.07 -1.24
CA MET A 89 -5.75 1.54 -2.07
C MET A 89 -7.09 1.36 -1.36
N LEU A 90 -7.29 0.23 -0.69
CA LEU A 90 -8.53 -0.04 0.03
C LEU A 90 -8.83 1.04 1.07
N VAL A 91 -7.83 1.39 1.87
CA VAL A 91 -7.96 2.43 2.89
C VAL A 91 -8.16 3.80 2.25
N ASN A 92 -7.39 4.12 1.22
CA ASN A 92 -7.50 5.41 0.54
C ASN A 92 -8.86 5.61 -0.12
N GLN A 93 -9.41 4.57 -0.74
CA GLN A 93 -10.74 4.63 -1.33
C GLN A 93 -11.82 4.90 -0.28
N TYR A 94 -11.66 4.29 0.90
CA TYR A 94 -12.58 4.52 2.01
C TYR A 94 -12.47 5.96 2.53
N GLU A 95 -11.26 6.45 2.76
CA GLU A 95 -11.02 7.80 3.27
C GLU A 95 -11.45 8.89 2.30
N ASP A 96 -11.23 8.69 1.01
CA ASP A 96 -11.57 9.67 -0.02
C ASP A 96 -13.07 9.78 -0.25
N GLY A 97 -13.84 8.75 0.09
CA GLY A 97 -15.30 8.77 -0.08
C GLY A 97 -15.75 8.89 -1.52
N ALA A 98 -14.97 8.37 -2.47
CA ALA A 98 -15.28 8.45 -3.89
C ALA A 98 -16.57 7.69 -4.22
N PRO A 99 -17.27 8.06 -5.32
CA PRO A 99 -18.48 7.34 -5.74
C PRO A 99 -18.20 5.85 -5.97
N LEU A 100 -19.17 5.00 -5.65
CA LEU A 100 -19.03 3.55 -5.82
C LEU A 100 -18.60 3.16 -7.23
N LYS A 101 -19.15 3.81 -8.24
CA LYS A 101 -18.83 3.51 -9.64
C LYS A 101 -17.33 3.69 -9.94
N GLN A 102 -16.72 4.74 -9.39
CA GLN A 102 -15.30 4.99 -9.53
C GLN A 102 -14.47 3.93 -8.81
N ASN A 103 -14.85 3.58 -7.59
CA ASN A 103 -14.19 2.53 -6.81
C ASN A 103 -14.32 1.17 -7.48
N GLU A 104 -15.48 0.87 -8.07
CA GLU A 104 -15.71 -0.36 -8.80
C GLU A 104 -14.79 -0.49 -10.02
N ALA A 105 -14.58 0.60 -10.75
CA ALA A 105 -13.66 0.60 -11.89
C ALA A 105 -12.23 0.30 -11.46
N LEU A 106 -11.79 0.87 -10.34
CA LEU A 106 -10.48 0.60 -9.77
C LEU A 106 -10.36 -0.85 -9.28
N TYR A 107 -11.42 -1.37 -8.67
CA TYR A 107 -11.47 -2.76 -8.23
C TYR A 107 -11.20 -3.72 -9.39
N HIS A 108 -11.90 -3.56 -10.49
CA HIS A 108 -11.74 -4.44 -11.64
C HIS A 108 -10.37 -4.33 -12.30
N ARG A 109 -9.77 -3.14 -12.25
CA ARG A 109 -8.50 -2.90 -12.90
C ARG A 109 -7.29 -3.29 -12.04
N LEU A 110 -7.33 -3.04 -10.75
CA LEU A 110 -6.14 -3.08 -9.90
C LEU A 110 -6.11 -4.22 -8.88
N TYR A 111 -7.27 -4.68 -8.42
CA TYR A 111 -7.31 -5.74 -7.40
C TYR A 111 -7.11 -7.10 -8.05
N LYS A 112 -6.15 -7.85 -7.54
CA LYS A 112 -5.79 -9.16 -8.07
C LYS A 112 -5.76 -10.26 -7.02
N THR A 113 -5.54 -9.95 -5.74
CA THR A 113 -5.52 -10.96 -4.69
C THR A 113 -6.94 -11.32 -4.28
N GLU A 114 -7.15 -12.57 -3.90
CA GLU A 114 -8.47 -13.01 -3.44
C GLU A 114 -8.87 -12.32 -2.15
N SER A 115 -7.92 -12.12 -1.24
CA SER A 115 -8.19 -11.44 0.02
C SER A 115 -8.55 -9.97 -0.19
N GLY A 116 -7.83 -9.27 -1.06
CA GLY A 116 -8.13 -7.86 -1.38
C GLY A 116 -9.48 -7.71 -2.05
N LYS A 117 -9.78 -8.58 -3.01
CA LYS A 117 -11.08 -8.59 -3.68
C LYS A 117 -12.22 -8.85 -2.70
N ARG A 118 -12.05 -9.80 -1.79
CA ARG A 118 -13.06 -10.11 -0.78
C ARG A 118 -13.29 -8.92 0.14
N MET A 119 -12.24 -8.30 0.64
CA MET A 119 -12.34 -7.15 1.53
C MET A 119 -13.03 -5.98 0.84
N PHE A 120 -12.72 -5.72 -0.42
CA PHE A 120 -13.37 -4.68 -1.19
C PHE A 120 -14.88 -4.97 -1.33
N ARG A 121 -15.24 -6.19 -1.69
CA ARG A 121 -16.64 -6.56 -1.82
C ARG A 121 -17.40 -6.38 -0.50
N GLU A 122 -16.83 -6.83 0.60
CA GLU A 122 -17.45 -6.69 1.92
C GLU A 122 -17.64 -5.22 2.31
N LEU A 123 -16.65 -4.38 2.02
CA LEU A 123 -16.70 -2.97 2.39
C LEU A 123 -17.64 -2.14 1.49
N TYR A 124 -17.65 -2.41 0.21
CA TYR A 124 -18.34 -1.56 -0.76
C TYR A 124 -19.58 -2.20 -1.36
N PHE A 125 -19.46 -3.39 -1.94
CA PHE A 125 -20.59 -4.01 -2.64
C PHE A 125 -21.65 -4.50 -1.66
N ASP A 126 -21.27 -5.25 -0.66
CA ASP A 126 -22.23 -5.80 0.29
C ASP A 126 -22.95 -4.71 1.07
N THR A 127 -22.20 -3.68 1.48
CA THR A 127 -22.78 -2.54 2.19
C THR A 127 -23.74 -1.75 1.30
N TYR A 128 -23.34 -1.46 0.07
CA TYR A 128 -24.17 -0.71 -0.87
C TYR A 128 -25.43 -1.50 -1.26
N GLU A 129 -25.30 -2.79 -1.51
CA GLU A 129 -26.44 -3.63 -1.82
C GLU A 129 -27.40 -3.71 -0.63
N GLY A 130 -26.88 -3.79 0.58
CA GLY A 130 -27.69 -3.74 1.79
C GLY A 130 -28.48 -2.45 1.92
N ILE A 131 -27.90 -1.33 1.50
CA ILE A 131 -28.57 -0.04 1.51
C ILE A 131 -29.65 0.03 0.41
N LYS A 132 -29.36 -0.54 -0.76
CA LYS A 132 -30.29 -0.53 -1.90
C LYS A 132 -31.49 -1.44 -1.68
N LYS A 133 -31.35 -2.44 -0.87
CA LYS A 133 -32.44 -3.34 -0.53
C LYS A 133 -33.39 -2.74 0.50
#